data_4addea59c5d7a056af4f417324b4e7e2
#
_entry.id   4addea59c5d7a056af4f417324b4e7e2
#
_cell.length_a   1.000
_cell.length_b   1.000
_cell.length_c   1.000
_cell.angle_alpha   90.00
_cell.angle_beta   90.00
_cell.angle_gamma   90.00
#
_symmetry.space_group_name_H-M   'P 1'
#
loop_
_entity.id
_entity.type
_entity.pdbx_description
1 polymer ?
#
loop_
_entity_poly.entity_id
_entity_poly.type
_entity_poly.pdbx_seq_one_letter_code
_entity_poly.pdbx_strand_id
1 'polypeptide(L)'
;MSFVEASWPDYAGPLGSQLLDHGTVFTVWSPSAVAVTLRLFDTSDPKDNSSTTVALERAQDGAWQHRSAERLAGTYYDYMLTFPASAVSNVPSDAIINAADGTVTIRTADPWAKASGVNGERSMVVDFDSTNPDGWLSDRSPDIPVSQTVIWETHVGDFSNDPHGGFPKGHRGKFLAFTDAHTTLDNQPGGFPTGIAYLKRLGVTHVQIMPFYDYGSVDEATGSPYNWGYDPVAYDVPEGSYSTDPYDGAVRIRECKAMIAALHQAGIRVIMDVVYNHMYENDNELERMAPGYFCRRDDAGGFANGSGCGNDMASERPMFSRFIVDSLVYWAREYHVDGFRFDLMGLLDTQTLNRARKELDKLPGGESILMYGEPWSADKTNAEPSFTLADKQGRKLLDARIGWFCDESRDSIKGNVMLGRKPGYVNGQPSEFAELVRHALNGWRGTEAQGKQVGQIIQYVSAHDDLTLWDKLCLTMRDDPAHADYDATGDVQDILAANAIAAGLVLTSAGLPFMLSGEEFTRTKYGCDNSFDRSAELNWLDWGRASRLSSLIEWYRTLIAVRKAHPDFYDGRRIALDSPEGSSQRRLATTWRCVRTPPRMA
;
A
#
# COMPACT_ATOMS: atom_id res chain seq x y z
N MET A 1 -15.92 -12.25 -32.21
CA MET A 1 -15.89 -13.67 -31.84
C MET A 1 -16.07 -13.69 -30.34
N SER A 2 -17.15 -14.29 -29.82
CA SER A 2 -17.30 -14.46 -28.36
C SER A 2 -16.12 -15.30 -27.89
N PHE A 3 -15.29 -14.73 -26.99
CA PHE A 3 -14.36 -15.54 -26.25
C PHE A 3 -15.18 -16.60 -25.53
N VAL A 4 -15.01 -17.85 -25.92
CA VAL A 4 -15.51 -18.98 -25.17
C VAL A 4 -14.76 -18.93 -23.86
N GLU A 5 -15.44 -18.62 -22.75
CA GLU A 5 -14.99 -18.91 -21.41
C GLU A 5 -14.63 -20.41 -21.40
N ALA A 6 -13.39 -20.72 -21.66
CA ALA A 6 -12.87 -22.02 -21.33
C ALA A 6 -12.99 -22.10 -19.82
N SER A 7 -13.82 -23.00 -19.31
CA SER A 7 -13.86 -23.36 -17.90
C SER A 7 -12.49 -23.98 -17.57
N TRP A 8 -11.55 -23.12 -17.19
CA TRP A 8 -10.21 -23.53 -16.84
C TRP A 8 -10.30 -24.20 -15.46
N PRO A 9 -9.67 -25.36 -15.29
CA PRO A 9 -9.75 -26.05 -14.01
C PRO A 9 -9.01 -25.26 -12.93
N ASP A 10 -9.63 -25.14 -11.76
CA ASP A 10 -9.01 -24.52 -10.59
C ASP A 10 -8.00 -25.49 -9.98
N TYR A 11 -6.76 -25.06 -9.83
CA TYR A 11 -5.72 -25.85 -9.17
C TYR A 11 -5.68 -25.53 -7.69
N ALA A 12 -5.81 -26.54 -6.82
CA ALA A 12 -5.83 -26.36 -5.36
C ALA A 12 -4.48 -26.62 -4.67
N GLY A 13 -3.51 -27.20 -5.39
CA GLY A 13 -2.18 -27.51 -4.84
C GLY A 13 -1.28 -26.27 -4.68
N PRO A 14 -0.11 -26.40 -4.04
CA PRO A 14 0.84 -25.31 -3.91
C PRO A 14 1.43 -24.91 -5.26
N LEU A 15 1.63 -23.59 -5.46
CA LEU A 15 2.25 -22.99 -6.64
C LEU A 15 3.57 -22.32 -6.27
N GLY A 16 4.42 -22.08 -7.28
CA GLY A 16 5.75 -21.55 -7.10
C GLY A 16 6.79 -22.63 -6.76
N SER A 17 7.97 -22.21 -6.32
CA SER A 17 9.01 -23.10 -5.83
C SER A 17 8.82 -23.42 -4.35
N GLN A 18 8.89 -24.70 -3.99
CA GLN A 18 8.85 -25.17 -2.60
C GLN A 18 10.16 -25.87 -2.25
N LEU A 19 10.87 -25.31 -1.28
CA LEU A 19 12.04 -25.92 -0.72
C LEU A 19 11.62 -26.92 0.39
N LEU A 20 11.92 -28.19 0.20
CA LEU A 20 11.61 -29.27 1.14
C LEU A 20 12.87 -29.65 1.93
N ASP A 21 12.71 -30.45 3.02
CA ASP A 21 13.83 -31.01 3.75
C ASP A 21 14.77 -31.82 2.83
N HIS A 22 14.18 -32.52 1.86
CA HIS A 22 14.88 -33.27 0.84
C HIS A 22 14.34 -32.92 -0.54
N GLY A 23 15.04 -32.03 -1.23
CA GLY A 23 14.71 -31.64 -2.60
C GLY A 23 13.98 -30.29 -2.74
N THR A 24 13.58 -30.00 -3.98
CA THR A 24 12.85 -28.80 -4.38
C THR A 24 11.74 -29.15 -5.36
N VAL A 25 10.57 -28.55 -5.20
CA VAL A 25 9.43 -28.74 -6.12
C VAL A 25 9.11 -27.42 -6.80
N PHE A 26 8.96 -27.44 -8.11
CA PHE A 26 8.50 -26.32 -8.92
C PHE A 26 7.12 -26.66 -9.48
N THR A 27 6.15 -25.81 -9.28
CA THR A 27 4.79 -25.99 -9.77
C THR A 27 4.25 -24.70 -10.38
N VAL A 28 3.79 -24.78 -11.62
CA VAL A 28 3.14 -23.67 -12.31
C VAL A 28 1.74 -24.08 -12.78
N TRP A 29 0.83 -23.12 -12.84
CA TRP A 29 -0.51 -23.32 -13.41
C TRP A 29 -0.60 -22.64 -14.77
N SER A 30 -0.63 -23.44 -15.81
CA SER A 30 -0.71 -22.99 -17.20
C SER A 30 -1.52 -24.00 -18.02
N PRO A 31 -2.85 -23.99 -17.92
CA PRO A 31 -3.72 -25.02 -18.50
C PRO A 31 -3.70 -25.07 -20.02
N SER A 32 -3.45 -23.95 -20.71
CA SER A 32 -3.36 -23.87 -22.18
C SER A 32 -1.98 -24.20 -22.73
N ALA A 33 -0.95 -24.28 -21.90
CA ALA A 33 0.39 -24.66 -22.35
C ALA A 33 0.41 -26.11 -22.86
N VAL A 34 1.22 -26.36 -23.88
CA VAL A 34 1.48 -27.72 -24.41
C VAL A 34 2.83 -28.26 -23.98
N ALA A 35 3.75 -27.37 -23.54
CA ALA A 35 5.02 -27.72 -22.91
C ALA A 35 5.46 -26.62 -21.95
N VAL A 36 6.14 -27.00 -20.88
CA VAL A 36 6.77 -26.06 -19.91
C VAL A 36 8.18 -26.53 -19.64
N THR A 37 9.14 -25.63 -19.76
CA THR A 37 10.55 -25.86 -19.47
C THR A 37 11.00 -24.92 -18.34
N LEU A 38 11.54 -25.44 -17.27
CA LEU A 38 12.23 -24.73 -16.21
C LEU A 38 13.67 -24.45 -16.64
N ARG A 39 14.14 -23.22 -16.44
CA ARG A 39 15.56 -22.87 -16.57
C ARG A 39 16.10 -22.52 -15.20
N LEU A 40 17.23 -23.08 -14.83
CA LEU A 40 17.93 -22.88 -13.56
C LEU A 40 19.23 -22.11 -13.81
N PHE A 41 19.53 -21.14 -12.97
CA PHE A 41 20.69 -20.24 -13.07
C PHE A 41 21.40 -20.14 -11.72
N ASP A 42 22.72 -19.97 -11.77
CA ASP A 42 23.54 -19.76 -10.58
C ASP A 42 23.55 -18.29 -10.11
N THR A 43 23.06 -17.35 -10.94
CA THR A 43 23.10 -15.91 -10.68
C THR A 43 21.80 -15.22 -11.08
N SER A 44 21.49 -14.12 -10.39
CA SER A 44 20.39 -13.21 -10.74
C SER A 44 20.69 -12.31 -11.95
N ASP A 45 21.97 -12.14 -12.33
CA ASP A 45 22.34 -11.22 -13.40
C ASP A 45 21.75 -11.70 -14.74
N PRO A 46 20.81 -10.93 -15.35
CA PRO A 46 20.17 -11.32 -16.60
C PRO A 46 21.14 -11.38 -17.79
N LYS A 47 22.35 -10.84 -17.67
CA LYS A 47 23.40 -10.91 -18.70
C LYS A 47 24.07 -12.28 -18.75
N ASP A 48 24.05 -13.04 -17.66
CA ASP A 48 24.53 -14.42 -17.67
C ASP A 48 23.39 -15.36 -18.14
N ASN A 49 23.56 -15.90 -19.35
CA ASN A 49 22.58 -16.79 -19.96
C ASN A 49 22.89 -18.28 -19.74
N SER A 50 23.89 -18.60 -18.90
CA SER A 50 24.21 -20.00 -18.56
C SER A 50 23.08 -20.60 -17.74
N SER A 51 22.37 -21.59 -18.29
CA SER A 51 21.25 -22.23 -17.59
C SER A 51 21.24 -23.75 -17.80
N THR A 52 20.79 -24.45 -16.77
CA THR A 52 20.35 -25.84 -16.88
C THR A 52 18.86 -25.87 -17.16
N THR A 53 18.42 -26.65 -18.13
CA THR A 53 17.01 -26.73 -18.54
C THR A 53 16.40 -28.06 -18.16
N VAL A 54 15.15 -28.05 -17.66
CA VAL A 54 14.40 -29.25 -17.27
C VAL A 54 12.95 -29.11 -17.75
N ALA A 55 12.44 -30.15 -18.45
CA ALA A 55 11.02 -30.18 -18.81
C ALA A 55 10.16 -30.50 -17.58
N LEU A 56 9.04 -29.79 -17.44
CA LEU A 56 8.04 -30.12 -16.42
C LEU A 56 7.07 -31.18 -16.94
N GLU A 57 6.59 -32.00 -16.04
CA GLU A 57 5.53 -32.96 -16.32
C GLU A 57 4.16 -32.34 -16.07
N ARG A 58 3.21 -32.66 -16.96
CA ARG A 58 1.83 -32.19 -16.80
C ARG A 58 1.19 -32.90 -15.60
N ALA A 59 0.70 -32.12 -14.66
CA ALA A 59 -0.03 -32.56 -13.48
C ALA A 59 -1.54 -32.41 -13.67
N GLN A 60 -2.32 -32.55 -12.58
CA GLN A 60 -3.77 -32.35 -12.59
C GLN A 60 -4.16 -30.88 -12.73
N ASP A 61 -5.37 -30.60 -13.17
CA ASP A 61 -6.02 -29.31 -13.14
C ASP A 61 -5.23 -28.15 -13.80
N GLY A 62 -4.54 -28.45 -14.90
CA GLY A 62 -3.78 -27.46 -15.67
C GLY A 62 -2.42 -27.08 -15.08
N ALA A 63 -2.00 -27.75 -14.02
CA ALA A 63 -0.67 -27.55 -13.44
C ALA A 63 0.42 -28.34 -14.17
N TRP A 64 1.66 -27.87 -14.02
CA TRP A 64 2.89 -28.51 -14.46
C TRP A 64 3.86 -28.56 -13.32
N GLN A 65 4.60 -29.65 -13.17
CA GLN A 65 5.45 -29.87 -12.01
C GLN A 65 6.80 -30.50 -12.37
N HIS A 66 7.84 -30.05 -11.64
CA HIS A 66 9.14 -30.74 -11.58
C HIS A 66 9.54 -30.97 -10.14
N ARG A 67 10.14 -32.14 -9.85
CA ARG A 67 10.71 -32.47 -8.54
C ARG A 67 12.20 -32.73 -8.68
N SER A 68 13.02 -31.87 -8.09
CA SER A 68 14.45 -32.11 -7.93
C SER A 68 14.73 -32.83 -6.62
N ALA A 69 15.66 -33.81 -6.65
CA ALA A 69 16.17 -34.44 -5.43
C ALA A 69 17.11 -33.51 -4.64
N GLU A 70 17.57 -32.42 -5.24
CA GLU A 70 18.50 -31.47 -4.64
C GLU A 70 17.75 -30.31 -3.99
N ARG A 71 18.23 -29.83 -2.85
CA ARG A 71 17.80 -28.54 -2.24
C ARG A 71 18.46 -27.41 -3.00
N LEU A 72 17.68 -26.72 -3.82
CA LEU A 72 18.14 -25.67 -4.71
C LEU A 72 18.02 -24.25 -4.08
N ALA A 73 18.17 -24.13 -2.77
CA ALA A 73 18.15 -22.83 -2.09
C ALA A 73 19.15 -21.85 -2.70
N GLY A 74 18.72 -20.63 -3.01
CA GLY A 74 19.54 -19.61 -3.65
C GLY A 74 19.67 -19.73 -5.17
N THR A 75 19.15 -20.82 -5.78
CA THR A 75 19.14 -20.97 -7.24
C THR A 75 18.08 -20.07 -7.84
N TYR A 76 18.47 -19.34 -8.89
CA TYR A 76 17.53 -18.53 -9.66
C TYR A 76 16.89 -19.35 -10.76
N TYR A 77 15.67 -18.95 -11.17
CA TYR A 77 14.94 -19.70 -12.19
C TYR A 77 13.91 -18.83 -12.93
N ASP A 78 13.54 -19.29 -14.13
CA ASP A 78 12.39 -18.81 -14.90
C ASP A 78 11.79 -19.97 -15.71
N TYR A 79 10.72 -19.68 -16.42
CA TYR A 79 10.02 -20.66 -17.25
C TYR A 79 9.99 -20.24 -18.72
N MET A 80 10.00 -21.25 -19.61
CA MET A 80 9.64 -21.15 -21.00
C MET A 80 8.36 -21.96 -21.22
N LEU A 81 7.25 -21.28 -21.55
CA LEU A 81 5.96 -21.89 -21.77
C LEU A 81 5.65 -21.90 -23.26
N THR A 82 5.30 -23.06 -23.81
CA THR A 82 4.92 -23.20 -25.22
C THR A 82 3.41 -23.37 -25.33
N PHE A 83 2.80 -22.57 -26.17
CA PHE A 83 1.36 -22.54 -26.41
C PHE A 83 1.05 -22.80 -27.89
N PRO A 84 -0.12 -23.33 -28.24
CA PRO A 84 -0.67 -23.18 -29.60
C PRO A 84 -0.81 -21.67 -29.91
N ALA A 85 -0.39 -21.22 -31.08
CA ALA A 85 -0.46 -19.81 -31.45
C ALA A 85 -1.89 -19.22 -31.36
N SER A 86 -2.92 -20.06 -31.55
CA SER A 86 -4.32 -19.68 -31.40
C SER A 86 -4.75 -19.42 -29.93
N ALA A 87 -3.98 -19.84 -28.96
CA ALA A 87 -4.26 -19.64 -27.53
C ALA A 87 -3.66 -18.31 -26.98
N VAL A 88 -2.85 -17.61 -27.77
CA VAL A 88 -2.19 -16.37 -27.37
C VAL A 88 -2.70 -15.22 -28.21
N SER A 89 -3.58 -14.39 -27.64
CA SER A 89 -4.16 -13.23 -28.36
C SER A 89 -3.20 -12.04 -28.44
N ASN A 90 -2.39 -11.83 -27.40
CA ASN A 90 -1.35 -10.81 -27.33
C ASN A 90 0.00 -11.50 -27.23
N VAL A 91 0.71 -11.58 -28.35
CA VAL A 91 2.03 -12.23 -28.39
C VAL A 91 3.08 -11.22 -27.88
N PRO A 92 3.80 -11.52 -26.78
CA PRO A 92 4.89 -10.68 -26.31
C PRO A 92 5.96 -10.44 -27.39
N SER A 93 6.59 -9.28 -27.37
CA SER A 93 7.61 -8.91 -28.39
C SER A 93 8.87 -9.79 -28.34
N ASP A 94 9.14 -10.39 -27.19
CA ASP A 94 10.26 -11.30 -26.92
C ASP A 94 9.90 -12.78 -27.12
N ALA A 95 8.65 -13.09 -27.51
CA ALA A 95 8.20 -14.45 -27.74
C ALA A 95 8.86 -15.10 -28.97
N ILE A 96 9.13 -16.40 -28.86
CA ILE A 96 9.65 -17.21 -29.97
C ILE A 96 8.49 -17.82 -30.73
N ILE A 97 8.30 -17.38 -31.98
CA ILE A 97 7.23 -17.90 -32.87
C ILE A 97 7.80 -19.04 -33.70
N ASN A 98 7.25 -20.25 -33.55
CA ASN A 98 7.57 -21.39 -34.37
C ASN A 98 6.44 -21.63 -35.41
N ALA A 99 6.62 -21.06 -36.60
CA ALA A 99 5.64 -21.18 -37.67
C ALA A 99 5.51 -22.60 -38.22
N ALA A 100 6.50 -23.48 -38.03
CA ALA A 100 6.49 -24.84 -38.59
C ALA A 100 5.50 -25.77 -37.86
N ASP A 101 5.30 -25.56 -36.57
CA ASP A 101 4.37 -26.34 -35.73
C ASP A 101 3.19 -25.51 -35.19
N GLY A 102 3.13 -24.23 -35.50
CA GLY A 102 2.05 -23.34 -35.09
C GLY A 102 2.06 -23.01 -33.61
N THR A 103 3.24 -22.95 -32.98
CA THR A 103 3.38 -22.67 -31.56
C THR A 103 4.09 -21.33 -31.29
N VAL A 104 3.87 -20.81 -30.09
CA VAL A 104 4.54 -19.64 -29.53
C VAL A 104 5.13 -20.03 -28.18
N THR A 105 6.41 -19.73 -27.98
CA THR A 105 7.07 -19.95 -26.68
C THR A 105 7.34 -18.61 -26.02
N ILE A 106 6.88 -18.45 -24.77
CA ILE A 106 6.95 -17.23 -23.97
C ILE A 106 7.83 -17.50 -22.75
N ARG A 107 8.77 -16.59 -22.46
CA ARG A 107 9.54 -16.58 -21.23
C ARG A 107 8.77 -15.81 -20.14
N THR A 108 8.82 -16.30 -18.89
CA THR A 108 8.27 -15.56 -17.75
C THR A 108 9.01 -15.92 -16.45
N ALA A 109 9.17 -14.94 -15.55
CA ALA A 109 9.42 -15.22 -14.15
C ALA A 109 8.20 -15.94 -13.54
N ASP A 110 8.35 -16.47 -12.35
CA ASP A 110 7.26 -17.17 -11.64
C ASP A 110 6.40 -16.14 -10.89
N PRO A 111 5.14 -15.91 -11.25
CA PRO A 111 4.29 -14.94 -10.55
C PRO A 111 3.97 -15.35 -9.10
N TRP A 112 4.18 -16.62 -8.72
CA TRP A 112 4.06 -17.10 -7.32
C TRP A 112 5.40 -17.11 -6.57
N ALA A 113 6.48 -16.58 -7.16
CA ALA A 113 7.76 -16.48 -6.49
C ALA A 113 7.66 -15.66 -5.20
N LYS A 114 8.48 -16.03 -4.20
CA LYS A 114 8.60 -15.33 -2.91
C LYS A 114 9.93 -14.59 -2.79
N ALA A 115 10.79 -14.76 -3.77
CA ALA A 115 12.08 -14.07 -3.91
C ALA A 115 12.42 -13.93 -5.39
N SER A 116 13.09 -12.87 -5.74
CA SER A 116 13.60 -12.61 -7.08
C SER A 116 14.99 -11.99 -7.04
N GLY A 117 15.70 -12.05 -8.16
CA GLY A 117 16.87 -11.25 -8.41
C GLY A 117 16.51 -9.83 -8.88
N VAL A 118 17.52 -9.10 -9.33
CA VAL A 118 17.40 -7.70 -9.77
C VAL A 118 16.31 -7.53 -10.84
N ASN A 119 15.48 -6.49 -10.66
CA ASN A 119 14.38 -6.09 -11.56
C ASN A 119 13.32 -7.21 -11.79
N GLY A 120 13.15 -8.15 -10.87
CA GLY A 120 12.18 -9.24 -11.03
C GLY A 120 12.48 -10.24 -12.17
N GLU A 121 13.61 -10.09 -12.86
CA GLU A 121 13.94 -10.83 -14.10
C GLU A 121 14.01 -12.35 -13.92
N ARG A 122 14.40 -12.80 -12.74
CA ARG A 122 14.46 -14.21 -12.36
C ARG A 122 13.92 -14.41 -10.96
N SER A 123 13.08 -15.39 -10.80
CA SER A 123 12.64 -15.88 -9.48
C SER A 123 13.78 -16.61 -8.77
N MET A 124 13.72 -16.69 -7.44
CA MET A 124 14.73 -17.41 -6.64
C MET A 124 14.05 -18.41 -5.71
N VAL A 125 14.66 -19.59 -5.58
CA VAL A 125 14.28 -20.58 -4.55
C VAL A 125 14.79 -20.10 -3.20
N VAL A 126 13.89 -19.73 -2.30
CA VAL A 126 14.24 -19.14 -1.01
C VAL A 126 14.20 -20.15 0.12
N ASP A 127 15.20 -20.10 1.01
CA ASP A 127 15.19 -20.70 2.34
C ASP A 127 14.86 -19.60 3.34
N PHE A 128 13.59 -19.52 3.76
CA PHE A 128 13.11 -18.44 4.64
C PHE A 128 13.82 -18.41 6.00
N ASP A 129 14.23 -19.54 6.53
CA ASP A 129 14.95 -19.58 7.82
C ASP A 129 16.26 -18.80 7.75
N SER A 130 16.92 -18.82 6.58
CA SER A 130 18.17 -18.07 6.34
C SER A 130 17.97 -16.56 6.17
N THR A 131 16.73 -16.12 5.97
CA THR A 131 16.38 -14.70 5.75
C THR A 131 15.89 -13.99 7.02
N ASN A 132 15.79 -14.69 8.14
CA ASN A 132 15.30 -14.11 9.38
C ASN A 132 16.37 -13.23 10.04
N PRO A 133 16.08 -11.95 10.34
CA PRO A 133 16.98 -11.12 11.13
C PRO A 133 17.00 -11.60 12.60
N ASP A 134 17.99 -11.14 13.35
CA ASP A 134 18.13 -11.47 14.77
C ASP A 134 16.84 -11.14 15.55
N GLY A 135 16.35 -12.13 16.30
CA GLY A 135 15.13 -11.97 17.11
C GLY A 135 13.81 -12.16 16.36
N TRP A 136 13.82 -12.42 15.05
CA TRP A 136 12.60 -12.53 14.23
C TRP A 136 11.60 -13.54 14.75
N LEU A 137 12.04 -14.71 15.17
CA LEU A 137 11.14 -15.76 15.69
C LEU A 137 10.40 -15.36 16.98
N SER A 138 10.90 -14.34 17.68
CA SER A 138 10.26 -13.75 18.87
C SER A 138 9.53 -12.45 18.60
N ASP A 139 9.62 -11.93 17.37
CA ASP A 139 8.90 -10.72 16.96
C ASP A 139 7.38 -10.93 17.09
N ARG A 140 6.71 -9.92 17.57
CA ARG A 140 5.24 -9.91 17.76
C ARG A 140 4.69 -8.52 17.46
N SER A 141 3.57 -8.50 16.77
CA SER A 141 2.77 -7.29 16.57
C SER A 141 2.42 -6.63 17.91
N PRO A 142 2.59 -5.32 18.06
CA PRO A 142 2.16 -4.60 19.26
C PRO A 142 0.66 -4.78 19.52
N ASP A 143 0.26 -5.03 20.77
CA ASP A 143 -1.14 -5.12 21.17
C ASP A 143 -1.76 -3.72 21.29
N ILE A 144 -2.47 -3.30 20.24
CA ILE A 144 -3.06 -1.96 20.13
C ILE A 144 -4.57 -2.12 19.90
N PRO A 145 -5.41 -1.68 20.84
CA PRO A 145 -6.85 -1.65 20.64
C PRO A 145 -7.24 -0.80 19.42
N VAL A 146 -8.17 -1.27 18.60
CA VAL A 146 -8.62 -0.55 17.39
C VAL A 146 -9.08 0.89 17.67
N SER A 147 -9.63 1.15 18.87
CA SER A 147 -10.03 2.49 19.30
C SER A 147 -8.87 3.48 19.50
N GLN A 148 -7.65 2.98 19.60
CA GLN A 148 -6.43 3.78 19.73
C GLN A 148 -5.68 3.94 18.40
N THR A 149 -6.17 3.36 17.33
CA THR A 149 -5.54 3.43 16.01
C THR A 149 -5.38 4.89 15.55
N VAL A 150 -4.16 5.24 15.15
CA VAL A 150 -3.79 6.45 14.41
C VAL A 150 -2.79 6.03 13.35
N ILE A 151 -3.16 6.21 12.08
CA ILE A 151 -2.37 5.76 10.93
C ILE A 151 -1.57 6.93 10.37
N TRP A 152 -0.30 6.70 10.08
CA TRP A 152 0.62 7.64 9.46
C TRP A 152 1.20 7.00 8.20
N GLU A 153 0.92 7.59 7.04
CA GLU A 153 1.34 7.07 5.74
C GLU A 153 2.72 7.59 5.36
N THR A 154 3.59 6.72 4.86
CA THR A 154 4.90 7.12 4.33
C THR A 154 5.36 6.19 3.21
N HIS A 155 6.32 6.68 2.41
CA HIS A 155 7.06 5.93 1.40
C HIS A 155 8.45 5.57 1.97
N VAL A 156 9.01 4.41 1.60
CA VAL A 156 10.33 3.97 2.11
C VAL A 156 11.41 4.99 1.82
N GLY A 157 11.44 5.52 0.59
CA GLY A 157 12.40 6.54 0.19
C GLY A 157 12.20 7.87 0.91
N ASP A 158 10.96 8.35 0.96
CA ASP A 158 10.62 9.66 1.53
C ASP A 158 11.00 9.77 3.01
N PHE A 159 10.89 8.66 3.72
CA PHE A 159 11.19 8.59 5.15
C PHE A 159 12.62 9.01 5.49
N SER A 160 13.59 8.71 4.62
CA SER A 160 15.01 8.82 4.97
C SER A 160 15.92 9.48 3.93
N ASN A 161 15.41 9.85 2.75
CA ASN A 161 16.23 10.42 1.68
C ASN A 161 16.75 11.83 1.98
N ASP A 162 16.12 12.60 2.90
CA ASP A 162 16.65 13.90 3.34
C ASP A 162 18.10 13.74 3.85
N PRO A 163 19.10 14.39 3.22
CA PRO A 163 20.49 14.28 3.63
C PRO A 163 20.74 14.81 5.05
N HIS A 164 19.86 15.67 5.56
CA HIS A 164 19.90 16.24 6.92
C HIS A 164 19.18 15.38 7.96
N GLY A 165 18.46 14.32 7.54
CA GLY A 165 17.69 13.44 8.42
C GLY A 165 18.50 12.60 9.39
N GLY A 166 19.84 12.63 9.33
CA GLY A 166 20.71 11.92 10.25
C GLY A 166 20.88 10.43 9.96
N PHE A 167 20.33 9.94 8.86
CA PHE A 167 20.45 8.52 8.46
C PHE A 167 21.82 8.21 7.85
N PRO A 168 22.41 7.02 8.13
CA PRO A 168 23.61 6.55 7.43
C PRO A 168 23.40 6.57 5.90
N LYS A 169 24.42 7.00 5.16
CA LYS A 169 24.31 7.14 3.69
C LYS A 169 23.84 5.84 3.00
N GLY A 170 24.31 4.67 3.47
CA GLY A 170 23.91 3.37 2.90
C GLY A 170 22.49 2.92 3.26
N HIS A 171 21.83 3.59 4.22
CA HIS A 171 20.46 3.25 4.63
C HIS A 171 19.42 4.20 4.04
N ARG A 172 19.83 5.36 3.50
CA ARG A 172 18.89 6.35 2.94
C ARG A 172 18.10 5.75 1.79
N GLY A 173 16.79 5.91 1.84
CA GLY A 173 15.87 5.34 0.87
C GLY A 173 15.74 3.82 0.93
N LYS A 174 16.22 3.16 1.98
CA LYS A 174 16.27 1.71 2.12
C LYS A 174 15.44 1.23 3.33
N PHE A 175 15.08 -0.06 3.32
CA PHE A 175 14.43 -0.72 4.46
C PHE A 175 15.21 -0.52 5.76
N LEU A 176 16.54 -0.57 5.70
CA LEU A 176 17.40 -0.44 6.87
C LEU A 176 17.33 0.92 7.55
N ALA A 177 16.85 1.99 6.88
CA ALA A 177 16.65 3.28 7.51
C ALA A 177 15.69 3.22 8.71
N PHE A 178 14.73 2.30 8.69
CA PHE A 178 13.80 2.08 9.80
C PHE A 178 14.45 1.36 10.99
N THR A 179 15.65 0.82 10.84
CA THR A 179 16.40 0.21 11.96
C THR A 179 17.25 1.21 12.73
N ASP A 180 17.43 2.44 12.21
CA ASP A 180 18.21 3.50 12.81
C ASP A 180 17.42 4.22 13.92
N ALA A 181 17.40 3.64 15.11
CA ALA A 181 16.50 4.00 16.21
C ALA A 181 16.76 5.38 16.87
N HIS A 182 17.90 6.03 16.61
CA HIS A 182 18.36 7.22 17.35
C HIS A 182 18.82 8.36 16.44
N THR A 183 18.27 8.46 15.23
CA THR A 183 18.61 9.53 14.30
C THR A 183 18.13 10.89 14.80
N THR A 184 18.92 11.92 14.51
CA THR A 184 18.60 13.32 14.81
C THR A 184 18.99 14.20 13.63
N LEU A 185 18.33 15.34 13.50
CA LEU A 185 18.65 16.33 12.47
C LEU A 185 20.14 16.65 12.50
N ASP A 186 20.81 16.54 11.34
CA ASP A 186 22.26 16.77 11.14
C ASP A 186 23.16 15.95 12.07
N ASN A 187 22.68 14.82 12.60
CA ASN A 187 23.36 13.99 13.61
C ASN A 187 23.77 14.77 14.87
N GLN A 188 23.05 15.83 15.23
CA GLN A 188 23.36 16.63 16.41
C GLN A 188 23.00 15.88 17.70
N PRO A 189 23.94 15.65 18.63
CA PRO A 189 23.63 15.03 19.92
C PRO A 189 22.56 15.83 20.69
N GLY A 190 21.45 15.18 21.06
CA GLY A 190 20.32 15.85 21.70
C GLY A 190 19.51 16.77 20.78
N GLY A 191 19.75 16.71 19.47
CA GLY A 191 19.03 17.46 18.45
C GLY A 191 17.59 16.99 18.25
N PHE A 192 16.91 17.58 17.27
CA PHE A 192 15.56 17.21 16.91
C PHE A 192 15.52 15.74 16.43
N PRO A 193 14.68 14.87 17.02
CA PRO A 193 14.60 13.47 16.63
C PRO A 193 14.00 13.32 15.24
N THR A 194 14.55 12.38 14.46
CA THR A 194 14.07 12.01 13.13
C THR A 194 13.74 10.50 13.11
N GLY A 195 13.21 10.01 12.00
CA GLY A 195 12.98 8.58 11.82
C GLY A 195 12.08 7.96 12.91
N ILE A 196 12.42 6.76 13.35
CA ILE A 196 11.65 6.03 14.39
C ILE A 196 11.60 6.79 15.72
N ALA A 197 12.66 7.49 16.11
CA ALA A 197 12.65 8.31 17.33
C ALA A 197 11.57 9.41 17.26
N TYR A 198 11.40 10.00 16.09
CA TYR A 198 10.33 10.97 15.85
C TYR A 198 8.95 10.32 15.94
N LEU A 199 8.72 9.17 15.27
CA LEU A 199 7.43 8.46 15.30
C LEU A 199 7.01 8.09 16.72
N LYS A 200 7.95 7.59 17.52
CA LYS A 200 7.70 7.29 18.95
C LYS A 200 7.28 8.54 19.72
N ARG A 201 7.92 9.69 19.45
CA ARG A 201 7.57 10.95 20.08
C ARG A 201 6.21 11.46 19.62
N LEU A 202 5.88 11.37 18.32
CA LEU A 202 4.58 11.77 17.75
C LEU A 202 3.44 10.94 18.33
N GLY A 203 3.67 9.65 18.56
CA GLY A 203 2.75 8.74 19.23
C GLY A 203 1.74 8.05 18.33
N VAL A 204 1.97 8.04 17.02
CA VAL A 204 1.20 7.22 16.05
C VAL A 204 1.31 5.74 16.39
N THR A 205 0.32 4.96 16.01
CA THR A 205 0.22 3.54 16.37
C THR A 205 0.43 2.60 15.19
N HIS A 206 0.19 3.09 14.00
CA HIS A 206 0.36 2.34 12.76
C HIS A 206 1.10 3.20 11.75
N VAL A 207 2.01 2.59 11.01
CA VAL A 207 2.63 3.18 9.82
C VAL A 207 2.12 2.41 8.61
N GLN A 208 1.39 3.09 7.73
CA GLN A 208 1.10 2.60 6.38
C GLN A 208 2.30 2.93 5.51
N ILE A 209 2.90 1.91 4.92
CA ILE A 209 4.01 2.06 3.99
C ILE A 209 3.46 1.85 2.58
N MET A 210 3.67 2.86 1.71
CA MET A 210 3.36 2.79 0.28
C MET A 210 4.02 1.56 -0.34
N PRO A 211 3.66 1.12 -1.55
CA PRO A 211 4.05 -0.19 -2.04
C PRO A 211 5.53 -0.50 -1.83
N PHE A 212 5.81 -1.66 -1.25
CA PHE A 212 7.17 -2.14 -1.00
C PHE A 212 7.41 -3.59 -1.47
N TYR A 213 6.50 -4.11 -2.29
CA TYR A 213 6.75 -5.27 -3.15
C TYR A 213 7.47 -4.81 -4.43
N ASP A 214 7.97 -5.77 -5.20
CA ASP A 214 8.71 -5.56 -6.45
C ASP A 214 7.83 -4.87 -7.53
N TYR A 215 8.30 -3.73 -8.05
CA TYR A 215 7.59 -2.90 -9.02
C TYR A 215 8.50 -2.45 -10.17
N GLY A 216 7.91 -2.08 -11.34
CA GLY A 216 8.61 -2.05 -12.61
C GLY A 216 9.30 -0.74 -12.99
N SER A 217 8.87 0.41 -12.48
CA SER A 217 9.34 1.72 -12.96
C SER A 217 10.73 2.14 -12.49
N VAL A 218 11.39 1.35 -11.64
CA VAL A 218 12.70 1.67 -11.06
C VAL A 218 13.70 0.60 -11.45
N ASP A 219 14.87 0.98 -11.97
CA ASP A 219 15.99 0.06 -12.06
C ASP A 219 16.56 -0.17 -10.65
N GLU A 220 16.32 -1.35 -10.11
CA GLU A 220 16.69 -1.71 -8.74
C GLU A 220 18.21 -1.61 -8.49
N ALA A 221 19.04 -1.86 -9.53
CA ALA A 221 20.50 -1.76 -9.40
C ALA A 221 20.98 -0.34 -9.12
N THR A 222 20.24 0.66 -9.58
CA THR A 222 20.58 2.09 -9.42
C THR A 222 19.65 2.81 -8.45
N GLY A 223 18.46 2.28 -8.18
CA GLY A 223 17.40 2.93 -7.42
C GLY A 223 16.83 4.17 -8.13
N SER A 224 16.83 4.18 -9.48
CA SER A 224 16.45 5.33 -10.30
C SER A 224 15.65 4.89 -11.53
N PRO A 225 14.69 5.72 -12.00
CA PRO A 225 14.20 6.96 -11.39
C PRO A 225 13.43 6.75 -10.09
N TYR A 226 13.07 7.83 -9.38
CA TYR A 226 12.15 7.77 -8.24
C TYR A 226 10.75 7.40 -8.72
N ASN A 227 10.06 6.53 -7.98
CA ASN A 227 8.67 6.20 -8.19
C ASN A 227 8.00 5.82 -6.85
N TRP A 228 6.66 5.96 -6.76
CA TRP A 228 5.90 5.55 -5.58
C TRP A 228 5.69 4.02 -5.48
N GLY A 229 5.83 3.29 -6.61
CA GLY A 229 5.72 1.83 -6.64
C GLY A 229 4.32 1.28 -6.91
N TYR A 230 3.40 2.08 -7.46
CA TYR A 230 2.06 1.61 -7.85
C TYR A 230 2.04 0.93 -9.23
N ASP A 231 3.05 0.19 -9.56
CA ASP A 231 3.23 -0.52 -10.83
C ASP A 231 3.84 -1.92 -10.60
N PRO A 232 3.08 -2.83 -9.95
CA PRO A 232 3.56 -4.12 -9.48
C PRO A 232 4.06 -5.04 -10.60
N VAL A 233 5.17 -5.73 -10.32
CA VAL A 233 5.74 -6.83 -11.12
C VAL A 233 5.58 -8.14 -10.36
N ALA A 234 6.12 -8.23 -9.14
CA ALA A 234 6.02 -9.45 -8.33
C ALA A 234 5.40 -9.15 -6.95
N TYR A 235 4.11 -9.44 -6.79
CA TYR A 235 3.31 -9.12 -5.59
C TYR A 235 3.83 -9.72 -4.28
N ASP A 236 4.59 -10.81 -4.32
CA ASP A 236 5.01 -11.57 -3.14
C ASP A 236 6.52 -11.44 -2.86
N VAL A 237 7.19 -10.50 -3.51
CA VAL A 237 8.61 -10.24 -3.39
C VAL A 237 8.82 -8.82 -2.86
N PRO A 238 9.66 -8.57 -1.83
CA PRO A 238 10.02 -7.22 -1.43
C PRO A 238 10.80 -6.47 -2.51
N GLU A 239 10.58 -5.17 -2.64
CA GLU A 239 11.24 -4.29 -3.62
C GLU A 239 12.76 -4.28 -3.46
N GLY A 240 13.49 -4.53 -4.54
CA GLY A 240 14.94 -4.62 -4.53
C GLY A 240 15.64 -3.27 -4.45
N SER A 241 15.06 -2.19 -4.99
CA SER A 241 15.65 -0.85 -4.88
C SER A 241 15.68 -0.35 -3.43
N TYR A 242 14.85 -0.92 -2.54
CA TYR A 242 14.87 -0.63 -1.11
C TYR A 242 15.85 -1.50 -0.32
N SER A 243 16.49 -2.49 -0.94
CA SER A 243 17.53 -3.30 -0.30
C SER A 243 18.94 -2.76 -0.56
N THR A 244 19.90 -3.19 0.24
CA THR A 244 21.32 -2.83 0.04
C THR A 244 21.98 -3.64 -1.07
N ASP A 245 21.41 -4.79 -1.43
CA ASP A 245 21.84 -5.63 -2.55
C ASP A 245 20.63 -6.15 -3.33
N PRO A 246 20.25 -5.53 -4.46
CA PRO A 246 19.12 -5.97 -5.27
C PRO A 246 19.39 -7.27 -6.04
N TYR A 247 20.65 -7.69 -6.18
CA TYR A 247 21.00 -8.93 -6.87
C TYR A 247 20.77 -10.17 -6.02
N ASP A 248 20.79 -10.04 -4.69
CA ASP A 248 20.53 -11.15 -3.76
C ASP A 248 19.11 -11.09 -3.20
N GLY A 249 18.22 -11.96 -3.69
CA GLY A 249 16.84 -12.04 -3.24
C GLY A 249 16.67 -12.32 -1.74
N ALA A 250 17.66 -12.91 -1.06
CA ALA A 250 17.60 -13.14 0.38
C ALA A 250 17.87 -11.86 1.19
N VAL A 251 18.69 -10.93 0.64
CA VAL A 251 19.00 -9.65 1.31
C VAL A 251 17.75 -8.79 1.42
N ARG A 252 16.99 -8.60 0.31
CA ARG A 252 15.76 -7.80 0.32
C ARG A 252 14.72 -8.33 1.32
N ILE A 253 14.59 -9.65 1.45
CA ILE A 253 13.69 -10.28 2.43
C ILE A 253 14.14 -9.98 3.85
N ARG A 254 15.42 -10.19 4.16
CA ARG A 254 15.98 -9.95 5.50
C ARG A 254 15.84 -8.50 5.94
N GLU A 255 16.11 -7.56 5.04
CA GLU A 255 16.04 -6.13 5.35
C GLU A 255 14.60 -5.64 5.49
N CYS A 256 13.66 -6.14 4.68
CA CYS A 256 12.23 -5.88 4.84
C CYS A 256 11.72 -6.39 6.20
N LYS A 257 12.06 -7.61 6.60
CA LYS A 257 11.75 -8.15 7.93
C LYS A 257 12.38 -7.31 9.05
N ALA A 258 13.61 -6.84 8.87
CA ALA A 258 14.28 -5.98 9.85
C ALA A 258 13.59 -4.63 10.03
N MET A 259 13.07 -4.02 8.95
CA MET A 259 12.23 -2.82 8.99
C MET A 259 10.99 -3.06 9.86
N ILE A 260 10.26 -4.13 9.60
CA ILE A 260 9.02 -4.45 10.32
C ILE A 260 9.30 -4.72 11.80
N ALA A 261 10.32 -5.53 12.10
CA ALA A 261 10.73 -5.80 13.48
C ALA A 261 11.12 -4.53 14.25
N ALA A 262 11.81 -3.58 13.59
CA ALA A 262 12.19 -2.31 14.22
C ALA A 262 10.96 -1.43 14.55
N LEU A 263 9.95 -1.42 13.68
CA LEU A 263 8.68 -0.73 13.94
C LEU A 263 7.91 -1.40 15.08
N HIS A 264 7.83 -2.74 15.12
CA HIS A 264 7.22 -3.47 16.23
C HIS A 264 7.93 -3.20 17.57
N GLN A 265 9.26 -3.20 17.61
CA GLN A 265 10.06 -2.83 18.78
C GLN A 265 9.82 -1.38 19.23
N ALA A 266 9.46 -0.50 18.29
CA ALA A 266 9.05 0.86 18.59
C ALA A 266 7.61 0.97 19.12
N GLY A 267 6.84 -0.12 19.16
CA GLY A 267 5.43 -0.16 19.53
C GLY A 267 4.49 0.29 18.41
N ILE A 268 4.90 0.14 17.15
CA ILE A 268 4.18 0.60 15.96
C ILE A 268 3.86 -0.60 15.08
N ARG A 269 2.62 -0.72 14.63
CA ARG A 269 2.16 -1.71 13.66
C ARG A 269 2.43 -1.27 12.23
N VAL A 270 2.58 -2.23 11.33
CA VAL A 270 2.86 -2.00 9.90
C VAL A 270 1.65 -2.35 9.04
N ILE A 271 1.22 -1.40 8.21
CA ILE A 271 0.21 -1.60 7.19
C ILE A 271 0.89 -1.55 5.83
N MET A 272 0.68 -2.59 5.02
CA MET A 272 1.20 -2.68 3.67
C MET A 272 0.18 -2.12 2.68
N ASP A 273 0.63 -1.26 1.79
CA ASP A 273 -0.15 -0.82 0.64
C ASP A 273 -0.04 -1.85 -0.48
N VAL A 274 -1.18 -2.36 -0.98
CA VAL A 274 -1.24 -3.45 -1.95
C VAL A 274 -2.06 -3.06 -3.18
N VAL A 275 -1.52 -3.35 -4.37
CA VAL A 275 -2.07 -2.97 -5.68
C VAL A 275 -2.45 -4.22 -6.47
N TYR A 276 -3.52 -4.91 -6.09
CA TYR A 276 -4.00 -6.09 -6.83
C TYR A 276 -4.93 -5.74 -8.00
N ASN A 277 -5.16 -4.46 -8.25
CA ASN A 277 -6.09 -4.01 -9.28
C ASN A 277 -5.48 -3.99 -10.69
N HIS A 278 -4.15 -3.87 -10.81
CA HIS A 278 -3.41 -3.90 -12.09
C HIS A 278 -1.97 -4.42 -11.90
N MET A 279 -1.25 -4.62 -12.97
CA MET A 279 0.19 -4.89 -13.02
C MET A 279 0.88 -3.89 -13.96
N TYR A 280 2.22 -3.80 -13.85
CA TYR A 280 3.03 -2.83 -14.58
C TYR A 280 2.81 -2.87 -16.09
N GLU A 281 2.83 -4.07 -16.68
CA GLU A 281 2.67 -4.24 -18.11
C GLU A 281 1.45 -5.10 -18.47
N ASN A 282 0.95 -4.94 -19.72
CA ASN A 282 -0.17 -5.72 -20.23
C ASN A 282 0.20 -7.19 -20.47
N ASP A 283 1.47 -7.46 -20.80
CA ASP A 283 2.01 -8.81 -20.95
C ASP A 283 2.78 -9.28 -19.72
N ASN A 284 2.24 -8.95 -18.55
CA ASN A 284 2.79 -9.30 -17.24
C ASN A 284 2.91 -10.81 -17.03
N GLU A 285 3.61 -11.22 -15.97
CA GLU A 285 3.95 -12.60 -15.68
C GLU A 285 2.74 -13.51 -15.57
N LEU A 286 1.61 -13.01 -15.02
CA LEU A 286 0.35 -13.77 -14.94
C LEU A 286 -0.28 -13.99 -16.31
N GLU A 287 -0.32 -12.97 -17.17
CA GLU A 287 -0.80 -13.11 -18.56
C GLU A 287 0.14 -13.99 -19.39
N ARG A 288 1.46 -13.90 -19.18
CA ARG A 288 2.45 -14.78 -19.82
C ARG A 288 2.28 -16.24 -19.39
N MET A 289 1.90 -16.46 -18.12
CA MET A 289 1.67 -17.79 -17.56
C MET A 289 0.38 -18.43 -18.07
N ALA A 290 -0.70 -17.66 -18.19
CA ALA A 290 -2.01 -18.14 -18.62
C ALA A 290 -2.72 -17.07 -19.48
N PRO A 291 -2.36 -16.97 -20.78
CA PRO A 291 -2.83 -15.90 -21.66
C PRO A 291 -4.35 -15.76 -21.69
N GLY A 292 -4.87 -14.56 -21.41
CA GLY A 292 -6.29 -14.23 -21.42
C GLY A 292 -7.07 -14.60 -20.16
N TYR A 293 -6.40 -15.09 -19.11
CA TYR A 293 -7.11 -15.49 -17.89
C TYR A 293 -7.10 -14.41 -16.79
N PHE A 294 -6.00 -13.75 -16.53
CA PHE A 294 -5.85 -12.93 -15.32
C PHE A 294 -6.32 -11.49 -15.48
N CYS A 295 -6.26 -10.94 -16.69
CA CYS A 295 -6.72 -9.57 -16.96
C CYS A 295 -8.14 -9.54 -17.53
N ARG A 296 -8.93 -8.55 -17.11
CA ARG A 296 -10.23 -8.23 -17.72
C ARG A 296 -10.04 -7.72 -19.13
N ARG A 297 -11.05 -7.98 -19.96
CA ARG A 297 -11.08 -7.51 -21.35
C ARG A 297 -12.24 -6.54 -21.56
N ASP A 298 -12.03 -5.55 -22.42
CA ASP A 298 -13.08 -4.65 -22.87
C ASP A 298 -13.99 -5.33 -23.94
N ASP A 299 -15.04 -4.64 -24.34
CA ASP A 299 -16.00 -5.18 -25.34
C ASP A 299 -15.37 -5.42 -26.73
N ALA A 300 -14.22 -4.83 -27.04
CA ALA A 300 -13.46 -5.02 -28.25
C ALA A 300 -12.43 -6.16 -28.17
N GLY A 301 -12.23 -6.73 -26.97
CA GLY A 301 -11.25 -7.78 -26.68
C GLY A 301 -9.86 -7.25 -26.29
N GLY A 302 -9.70 -5.94 -26.14
CA GLY A 302 -8.53 -5.29 -25.56
C GLY A 302 -8.47 -5.44 -24.02
N PHE A 303 -7.41 -4.94 -23.38
CA PHE A 303 -7.37 -4.88 -21.93
C PHE A 303 -8.35 -3.82 -21.40
N ALA A 304 -9.14 -4.16 -20.38
CA ALA A 304 -9.90 -3.19 -19.62
C ALA A 304 -8.94 -2.26 -18.86
N ASN A 305 -9.31 -1.00 -18.65
CA ASN A 305 -8.44 0.03 -18.09
C ASN A 305 -9.16 0.92 -17.05
N GLY A 306 -9.90 0.30 -16.15
CA GLY A 306 -10.54 1.01 -15.03
C GLY A 306 -9.54 1.50 -13.99
N SER A 307 -8.34 0.94 -13.97
CA SER A 307 -7.20 1.40 -13.18
C SER A 307 -6.57 2.71 -13.70
N GLY A 308 -6.70 2.97 -15.00
CA GLY A 308 -5.95 4.04 -15.68
C GLY A 308 -4.49 3.68 -15.99
N CYS A 309 -4.06 2.44 -15.65
CA CYS A 309 -2.68 1.96 -15.79
C CYS A 309 -2.48 0.97 -16.94
N GLY A 310 -3.48 0.78 -17.80
CA GLY A 310 -3.39 -0.04 -19.02
C GLY A 310 -4.02 -1.41 -18.92
N ASN A 311 -4.21 -1.95 -17.73
CA ASN A 311 -4.88 -3.24 -17.51
C ASN A 311 -5.64 -3.25 -16.19
N ASP A 312 -6.62 -4.16 -16.08
CA ASP A 312 -7.36 -4.45 -14.86
C ASP A 312 -7.28 -5.95 -14.56
N MET A 313 -6.87 -6.30 -13.35
CA MET A 313 -6.82 -7.68 -12.91
C MET A 313 -8.21 -8.20 -12.52
N ALA A 314 -8.54 -9.43 -12.94
CA ALA A 314 -9.84 -10.05 -12.73
C ALA A 314 -9.88 -10.77 -11.36
N SER A 315 -10.08 -10.01 -10.27
CA SER A 315 -10.12 -10.54 -8.90
C SER A 315 -11.25 -11.57 -8.68
N GLU A 316 -12.29 -11.51 -9.50
CA GLU A 316 -13.41 -12.44 -9.48
C GLU A 316 -13.07 -13.82 -10.05
N ARG A 317 -11.96 -13.98 -10.79
CA ARG A 317 -11.55 -15.29 -11.34
C ARG A 317 -10.88 -16.15 -10.27
N PRO A 318 -11.27 -17.42 -10.14
CA PRO A 318 -10.89 -18.28 -9.01
C PRO A 318 -9.39 -18.32 -8.71
N MET A 319 -8.53 -18.44 -9.74
CA MET A 319 -7.09 -18.52 -9.52
C MET A 319 -6.48 -17.18 -9.11
N PHE A 320 -7.03 -16.03 -9.56
CA PHE A 320 -6.54 -14.73 -9.10
C PHE A 320 -7.13 -14.37 -7.73
N SER A 321 -8.41 -14.67 -7.47
CA SER A 321 -8.99 -14.60 -6.12
C SER A 321 -8.16 -15.37 -5.10
N ARG A 322 -7.75 -16.59 -5.47
CA ARG A 322 -6.86 -17.41 -4.66
C ARG A 322 -5.49 -16.74 -4.46
N PHE A 323 -4.89 -16.23 -5.55
CA PHE A 323 -3.61 -15.53 -5.50
C PHE A 323 -3.63 -14.40 -4.46
N ILE A 324 -4.65 -13.50 -4.55
CA ILE A 324 -4.80 -12.39 -3.61
C ILE A 324 -4.88 -12.88 -2.16
N VAL A 325 -5.70 -13.90 -1.91
CA VAL A 325 -5.87 -14.44 -0.55
C VAL A 325 -4.57 -15.06 -0.02
N ASP A 326 -3.90 -15.88 -0.84
CA ASP A 326 -2.65 -16.55 -0.47
C ASP A 326 -1.52 -15.52 -0.23
N SER A 327 -1.47 -14.46 -1.04
CA SER A 327 -0.53 -13.36 -0.91
C SER A 327 -0.71 -12.59 0.40
N LEU A 328 -1.93 -12.19 0.74
CA LEU A 328 -2.23 -11.48 1.99
C LEU A 328 -1.88 -12.35 3.23
N VAL A 329 -2.23 -13.63 3.19
CA VAL A 329 -1.87 -14.59 4.26
C VAL A 329 -0.36 -14.77 4.36
N TYR A 330 0.35 -14.80 3.22
CA TYR A 330 1.81 -14.88 3.18
C TYR A 330 2.46 -13.66 3.84
N TRP A 331 2.11 -12.44 3.44
CA TRP A 331 2.64 -11.22 4.03
C TRP A 331 2.34 -11.11 5.52
N ALA A 332 1.14 -11.48 5.96
CA ALA A 332 0.79 -11.49 7.38
C ALA A 332 1.55 -12.54 8.19
N ARG A 333 1.81 -13.72 7.62
CA ARG A 333 2.47 -14.83 8.32
C ARG A 333 3.98 -14.72 8.30
N GLU A 334 4.57 -14.41 7.13
CA GLU A 334 6.01 -14.44 6.91
C GLU A 334 6.69 -13.13 7.30
N TYR A 335 5.98 -12.00 7.10
CA TYR A 335 6.52 -10.67 7.41
C TYR A 335 5.85 -10.00 8.62
N HIS A 336 4.90 -10.65 9.25
CA HIS A 336 4.15 -10.13 10.40
C HIS A 336 3.45 -8.79 10.11
N VAL A 337 2.99 -8.57 8.88
CA VAL A 337 2.25 -7.37 8.48
C VAL A 337 0.93 -7.29 9.23
N ASP A 338 0.61 -6.13 9.81
CA ASP A 338 -0.54 -5.89 10.69
C ASP A 338 -1.77 -5.32 9.99
N GLY A 339 -1.66 -5.03 8.72
CA GLY A 339 -2.79 -4.51 7.96
C GLY A 339 -2.48 -4.35 6.48
N PHE A 340 -3.54 -4.17 5.70
CA PHE A 340 -3.47 -3.99 4.25
C PHE A 340 -4.35 -2.82 3.82
N ARG A 341 -3.77 -1.89 3.07
CA ARG A 341 -4.49 -0.84 2.33
C ARG A 341 -4.57 -1.27 0.87
N PHE A 342 -5.78 -1.33 0.34
CA PHE A 342 -6.01 -1.74 -1.05
C PHE A 342 -6.13 -0.51 -1.95
N ASP A 343 -5.16 -0.35 -2.83
CA ASP A 343 -5.19 0.63 -3.89
C ASP A 343 -6.38 0.34 -4.83
N LEU A 344 -7.08 1.39 -5.27
CA LEU A 344 -8.27 1.28 -6.12
C LEU A 344 -9.13 0.05 -5.76
N MET A 345 -9.44 -0.13 -4.47
CA MET A 345 -10.23 -1.25 -3.96
C MET A 345 -11.57 -1.41 -4.71
N GLY A 346 -12.06 -0.31 -5.28
CA GLY A 346 -13.26 -0.29 -6.13
C GLY A 346 -13.16 -1.13 -7.41
N LEU A 347 -11.99 -1.63 -7.77
CA LEU A 347 -11.77 -2.56 -8.87
C LEU A 347 -11.75 -4.03 -8.42
N LEU A 348 -11.72 -4.30 -7.11
CA LEU A 348 -11.70 -5.65 -6.57
C LEU A 348 -13.11 -6.10 -6.18
N ASP A 349 -13.41 -7.38 -6.36
CA ASP A 349 -14.71 -7.91 -6.01
C ASP A 349 -14.85 -8.14 -4.48
N THR A 350 -16.07 -7.95 -3.98
CA THR A 350 -16.37 -8.04 -2.54
C THR A 350 -16.26 -9.45 -2.00
N GLN A 351 -16.40 -10.48 -2.82
CA GLN A 351 -16.33 -11.89 -2.37
C GLN A 351 -14.89 -12.27 -2.06
N THR A 352 -13.94 -11.87 -2.93
CA THR A 352 -12.51 -12.07 -2.74
C THR A 352 -12.00 -11.35 -1.49
N LEU A 353 -12.37 -10.07 -1.29
CA LEU A 353 -12.00 -9.33 -0.10
C LEU A 353 -12.57 -9.95 1.20
N ASN A 354 -13.84 -10.35 1.18
CA ASN A 354 -14.47 -11.04 2.32
C ASN A 354 -13.83 -12.42 2.58
N ARG A 355 -13.42 -13.14 1.53
CA ARG A 355 -12.67 -14.39 1.66
C ARG A 355 -11.30 -14.14 2.29
N ALA A 356 -10.57 -13.12 1.83
CA ALA A 356 -9.28 -12.73 2.40
C ALA A 356 -9.41 -12.43 3.90
N ARG A 357 -10.44 -11.65 4.31
CA ARG A 357 -10.70 -11.38 5.73
C ARG A 357 -10.86 -12.66 6.55
N LYS A 358 -11.63 -13.62 6.04
CA LYS A 358 -11.87 -14.91 6.72
C LYS A 358 -10.59 -15.75 6.84
N GLU A 359 -9.71 -15.74 5.84
CA GLU A 359 -8.46 -16.51 5.88
C GLU A 359 -7.45 -15.85 6.84
N LEU A 360 -7.36 -14.52 6.85
CA LEU A 360 -6.55 -13.78 7.82
C LEU A 360 -7.01 -14.03 9.27
N ASP A 361 -8.31 -14.14 9.52
CA ASP A 361 -8.86 -14.45 10.86
C ASP A 361 -8.39 -15.80 11.44
N LYS A 362 -7.92 -16.71 10.60
CA LYS A 362 -7.39 -18.01 11.05
C LYS A 362 -5.95 -17.91 11.58
N LEU A 363 -5.26 -16.80 11.32
CA LEU A 363 -3.91 -16.58 11.84
C LEU A 363 -3.96 -16.19 13.32
N PRO A 364 -2.94 -16.51 14.10
CA PRO A 364 -2.82 -16.00 15.47
C PRO A 364 -2.86 -14.46 15.49
N GLY A 365 -3.82 -13.87 16.20
CA GLY A 365 -4.03 -12.41 16.20
C GLY A 365 -4.63 -11.83 14.91
N GLY A 366 -5.05 -12.68 13.98
CA GLY A 366 -5.52 -12.28 12.65
C GLY A 366 -6.75 -11.37 12.66
N GLU A 367 -7.60 -11.49 13.71
CA GLU A 367 -8.75 -10.61 13.91
C GLU A 367 -8.36 -9.13 14.10
N SER A 368 -7.12 -8.85 14.51
CA SER A 368 -6.60 -7.50 14.70
C SER A 368 -5.92 -6.91 13.46
N ILE A 369 -5.73 -7.69 12.40
CA ILE A 369 -5.16 -7.22 11.13
C ILE A 369 -6.16 -6.27 10.47
N LEU A 370 -5.73 -5.05 10.20
CA LEU A 370 -6.57 -4.04 9.54
C LEU A 370 -6.69 -4.33 8.04
N MET A 371 -7.88 -4.10 7.49
CA MET A 371 -8.12 -4.09 6.04
C MET A 371 -8.94 -2.86 5.68
N TYR A 372 -8.50 -2.08 4.73
CA TYR A 372 -9.24 -0.95 4.18
C TYR A 372 -8.66 -0.55 2.83
N GLY A 373 -9.38 0.24 2.06
CA GLY A 373 -8.89 0.68 0.77
C GLY A 373 -9.73 1.80 0.17
N GLU A 374 -9.47 2.09 -1.08
CA GLU A 374 -10.14 3.14 -1.85
C GLU A 374 -11.38 2.59 -2.53
N PRO A 375 -12.60 3.08 -2.16
CA PRO A 375 -13.85 2.57 -2.72
C PRO A 375 -14.18 3.22 -4.07
N TRP A 376 -13.20 3.37 -4.95
CA TRP A 376 -13.31 3.95 -6.29
C TRP A 376 -12.34 3.30 -7.28
N SER A 377 -12.46 3.68 -8.53
CA SER A 377 -11.57 3.37 -9.65
C SER A 377 -11.27 4.66 -10.42
N ALA A 378 -10.26 4.65 -11.28
CA ALA A 378 -9.94 5.78 -12.13
C ALA A 378 -10.96 5.91 -13.29
N ASP A 379 -11.40 4.78 -13.87
CA ASP A 379 -12.40 4.73 -14.93
C ASP A 379 -13.25 3.44 -14.80
N LYS A 380 -14.08 3.16 -15.78
CA LYS A 380 -14.92 1.96 -15.83
C LYS A 380 -14.11 0.71 -16.17
N THR A 381 -14.49 -0.40 -15.56
CA THR A 381 -13.96 -1.73 -15.84
C THR A 381 -15.07 -2.70 -16.25
N ASN A 382 -14.69 -3.78 -16.92
CA ASN A 382 -15.59 -4.87 -17.35
C ASN A 382 -15.44 -6.07 -16.40
N ALA A 383 -15.94 -5.94 -15.17
CA ALA A 383 -16.03 -7.09 -14.26
C ALA A 383 -17.16 -8.05 -14.71
N GLU A 384 -17.04 -9.33 -14.35
CA GLU A 384 -18.09 -10.31 -14.61
C GLU A 384 -19.41 -9.92 -13.92
N PRO A 385 -20.56 -9.92 -14.61
CA PRO A 385 -21.83 -9.37 -14.11
C PRO A 385 -22.37 -10.01 -12.82
N SER A 386 -21.92 -11.22 -12.50
CA SER A 386 -22.33 -11.94 -11.28
C SER A 386 -21.58 -11.47 -10.03
N PHE A 387 -20.55 -10.64 -10.18
CA PHE A 387 -19.73 -10.13 -9.07
C PHE A 387 -20.02 -8.65 -8.81
N THR A 388 -19.88 -8.25 -7.56
CA THR A 388 -20.00 -6.86 -7.14
C THR A 388 -18.65 -6.34 -6.71
N LEU A 389 -18.19 -5.27 -7.34
CA LEU A 389 -16.94 -4.60 -6.98
C LEU A 389 -17.09 -3.81 -5.69
N ALA A 390 -16.00 -3.60 -4.96
CA ALA A 390 -15.97 -2.90 -3.67
C ALA A 390 -15.92 -1.36 -3.84
N ASP A 391 -16.61 -0.84 -4.85
CA ASP A 391 -16.81 0.59 -5.07
C ASP A 391 -17.73 1.21 -4.01
N LYS A 392 -18.09 2.49 -4.16
CA LYS A 392 -18.97 3.20 -3.22
C LYS A 392 -20.35 2.54 -3.01
N GLN A 393 -20.82 1.76 -3.95
CA GLN A 393 -22.09 1.02 -3.83
C GLN A 393 -21.87 -0.35 -3.22
N GLY A 394 -20.91 -1.09 -3.74
CA GLY A 394 -20.63 -2.47 -3.33
C GLY A 394 -19.92 -2.58 -1.97
N ARG A 395 -19.21 -1.53 -1.49
CA ARG A 395 -18.57 -1.52 -0.16
C ARG A 395 -19.51 -1.92 0.99
N LYS A 396 -20.81 -1.74 0.81
CA LYS A 396 -21.85 -2.18 1.77
C LYS A 396 -21.92 -3.71 1.93
N LEU A 397 -21.38 -4.49 0.96
CA LEU A 397 -21.31 -5.95 1.03
C LEU A 397 -20.06 -6.47 1.73
N LEU A 398 -19.07 -5.63 1.97
CA LEU A 398 -17.83 -5.98 2.68
C LEU A 398 -18.11 -6.43 4.11
N ASP A 399 -17.25 -7.28 4.65
CA ASP A 399 -17.22 -7.60 6.08
C ASP A 399 -17.12 -6.31 6.91
N ALA A 400 -17.69 -6.30 8.10
CA ALA A 400 -17.74 -5.13 8.97
C ALA A 400 -16.35 -4.62 9.43
N ARG A 401 -15.29 -5.40 9.21
CA ARG A 401 -13.89 -5.07 9.53
C ARG A 401 -13.06 -4.70 8.30
N ILE A 402 -13.69 -4.55 7.14
CA ILE A 402 -13.02 -4.00 5.94
C ILE A 402 -13.50 -2.57 5.76
N GLY A 403 -12.60 -1.62 5.98
CA GLY A 403 -12.88 -0.19 5.92
C GLY A 403 -12.63 0.42 4.54
N TRP A 404 -12.87 1.72 4.45
CA TRP A 404 -12.63 2.51 3.24
C TRP A 404 -12.28 3.96 3.56
N PHE A 405 -11.49 4.57 2.71
CA PHE A 405 -11.25 6.01 2.74
C PHE A 405 -12.55 6.78 2.54
N CYS A 406 -12.81 7.73 3.44
CA CYS A 406 -14.01 8.56 3.37
C CYS A 406 -13.69 9.91 2.71
N ASP A 407 -13.81 9.97 1.38
CA ASP A 407 -13.59 11.20 0.62
C ASP A 407 -14.61 12.27 0.95
N GLU A 408 -15.81 11.89 1.40
CA GLU A 408 -16.80 12.83 1.91
C GLU A 408 -16.27 13.65 3.11
N SER A 409 -15.47 13.02 4.00
CA SER A 409 -14.79 13.74 5.10
C SER A 409 -13.68 14.63 4.59
N ARG A 410 -12.79 14.09 3.76
CA ARG A 410 -11.68 14.82 3.15
C ARG A 410 -12.18 16.11 2.46
N ASP A 411 -13.16 15.96 1.57
CA ASP A 411 -13.64 17.06 0.74
C ASP A 411 -14.45 18.08 1.54
N SER A 412 -15.17 17.67 2.58
CA SER A 412 -15.86 18.62 3.46
C SER A 412 -14.91 19.44 4.31
N ILE A 413 -13.77 18.90 4.72
CA ILE A 413 -12.81 19.58 5.59
C ILE A 413 -11.91 20.52 4.78
N LYS A 414 -11.19 20.01 3.74
CA LYS A 414 -10.20 20.80 2.98
C LYS A 414 -10.68 21.29 1.62
N GLY A 415 -11.85 20.84 1.16
CA GLY A 415 -12.38 21.10 -0.19
C GLY A 415 -12.03 20.00 -1.18
N ASN A 416 -12.83 19.89 -2.24
CA ASN A 416 -12.73 18.86 -3.26
C ASN A 416 -11.34 18.84 -3.92
N VAL A 417 -10.75 17.65 -4.03
CA VAL A 417 -9.38 17.48 -4.55
C VAL A 417 -9.27 17.69 -6.06
N MET A 418 -10.31 17.31 -6.82
CA MET A 418 -10.36 17.52 -8.27
C MET A 418 -10.47 19.01 -8.66
N LEU A 419 -10.76 19.88 -7.69
CA LEU A 419 -10.89 21.32 -7.86
C LEU A 419 -9.90 22.04 -6.96
N GLY A 420 -8.63 22.14 -7.38
CA GLY A 420 -7.50 22.59 -6.56
C GLY A 420 -7.77 23.87 -5.76
N ARG A 421 -8.49 24.84 -6.32
CA ARG A 421 -8.84 26.12 -5.66
C ARG A 421 -10.19 26.15 -4.93
N LYS A 422 -10.98 25.07 -4.95
CA LYS A 422 -12.25 25.03 -4.22
C LYS A 422 -11.99 24.79 -2.73
N PRO A 423 -12.32 25.73 -1.82
CA PRO A 423 -12.10 25.56 -0.39
C PRO A 423 -13.15 24.61 0.23
N GLY A 424 -12.86 24.14 1.44
CA GLY A 424 -13.77 23.43 2.32
C GLY A 424 -14.05 24.20 3.61
N TYR A 425 -14.35 23.45 4.67
CA TYR A 425 -14.72 24.02 5.98
C TYR A 425 -13.61 24.88 6.60
N VAL A 426 -12.35 24.38 6.60
CA VAL A 426 -11.24 25.01 7.35
C VAL A 426 -10.62 26.18 6.60
N ASN A 427 -10.84 26.31 5.31
CA ASN A 427 -10.11 27.21 4.42
C ASN A 427 -11.00 28.14 3.57
N GLY A 428 -12.21 28.47 4.06
CA GLY A 428 -13.00 29.56 3.46
C GLY A 428 -14.51 29.38 3.43
N GLN A 429 -15.04 28.15 3.55
CA GLN A 429 -16.49 27.89 3.44
C GLN A 429 -17.09 27.18 4.67
N PRO A 430 -16.87 27.67 5.91
CA PRO A 430 -17.33 26.96 7.11
C PRO A 430 -18.85 26.81 7.16
N SER A 431 -19.63 27.79 6.69
CA SER A 431 -21.10 27.74 6.72
C SER A 431 -21.66 26.71 5.74
N GLU A 432 -21.04 26.53 4.58
CA GLU A 432 -21.46 25.57 3.56
C GLU A 432 -21.22 24.11 4.02
N PHE A 433 -20.08 23.86 4.65
CA PHE A 433 -19.66 22.50 5.02
C PHE A 433 -19.93 22.10 6.48
N ALA A 434 -20.51 22.99 7.31
CA ALA A 434 -20.72 22.73 8.74
C ALA A 434 -21.49 21.44 9.01
N GLU A 435 -22.54 21.14 8.24
CA GLU A 435 -23.34 19.94 8.41
C GLU A 435 -22.57 18.66 7.99
N LEU A 436 -21.83 18.71 6.89
CA LEU A 436 -20.99 17.58 6.44
C LEU A 436 -19.87 17.28 7.44
N VAL A 437 -19.22 18.32 7.98
CA VAL A 437 -18.23 18.15 9.04
C VAL A 437 -18.87 17.54 10.30
N ARG A 438 -20.10 17.92 10.64
CA ARG A 438 -20.83 17.28 11.74
C ARG A 438 -21.09 15.78 11.48
N HIS A 439 -21.41 15.41 10.23
CA HIS A 439 -21.50 14.00 9.84
C HIS A 439 -20.17 13.29 9.93
N ALA A 440 -19.08 13.89 9.45
CA ALA A 440 -17.73 13.32 9.55
C ALA A 440 -17.35 13.05 11.02
N LEU A 441 -17.56 14.02 11.91
CA LEU A 441 -17.30 13.86 13.34
C LEU A 441 -18.09 12.68 13.96
N ASN A 442 -19.29 12.40 13.47
CA ASN A 442 -20.13 11.30 13.94
C ASN A 442 -19.93 9.97 13.17
N GLY A 443 -18.91 9.86 12.32
CA GLY A 443 -18.66 8.66 11.51
C GLY A 443 -19.75 8.38 10.48
N TRP A 444 -20.34 9.46 9.93
CA TRP A 444 -21.35 9.43 8.87
C TRP A 444 -22.63 8.66 9.22
N ARG A 445 -22.93 8.45 10.51
CA ARG A 445 -24.14 7.76 10.95
C ARG A 445 -25.41 8.41 10.43
N GLY A 446 -26.36 7.60 9.95
CA GLY A 446 -27.61 8.07 9.36
C GLY A 446 -27.50 8.61 7.95
N THR A 447 -26.37 8.41 7.27
CA THR A 447 -26.14 8.81 5.88
C THR A 447 -25.82 7.61 4.98
N GLU A 448 -25.73 7.84 3.66
CA GLU A 448 -25.33 6.82 2.70
C GLU A 448 -23.85 6.38 2.86
N ALA A 449 -23.00 7.21 3.45
CA ALA A 449 -21.62 6.90 3.71
C ALA A 449 -21.39 6.05 4.97
N GLN A 450 -22.46 5.77 5.75
CA GLN A 450 -22.37 4.98 6.96
C GLN A 450 -21.86 3.56 6.71
N GLY A 451 -20.88 3.11 7.51
CA GLY A 451 -20.46 1.71 7.59
C GLY A 451 -21.36 0.84 8.50
N LYS A 452 -21.23 -0.48 8.39
CA LYS A 452 -21.82 -1.44 9.34
C LYS A 452 -21.26 -1.24 10.76
N GLN A 453 -19.97 -0.90 10.84
CA GLN A 453 -19.28 -0.47 12.04
C GLN A 453 -18.52 0.82 11.76
N VAL A 454 -18.34 1.63 12.77
CA VAL A 454 -17.67 2.93 12.64
C VAL A 454 -16.19 2.79 12.26
N GLY A 455 -15.55 1.69 12.64
CA GLY A 455 -14.16 1.37 12.25
C GLY A 455 -13.94 1.16 10.75
N GLN A 456 -15.01 1.08 9.95
CA GLN A 456 -14.91 1.03 8.50
C GLN A 456 -14.60 2.40 7.88
N ILE A 457 -14.76 3.48 8.63
CA ILE A 457 -14.57 4.85 8.13
C ILE A 457 -13.14 5.30 8.42
N ILE A 458 -12.32 5.46 7.38
CA ILE A 458 -11.00 6.07 7.47
C ILE A 458 -11.16 7.58 7.31
N GLN A 459 -10.88 8.32 8.39
CA GLN A 459 -10.99 9.77 8.46
C GLN A 459 -9.65 10.40 8.08
N TYR A 460 -9.61 11.24 7.06
CA TYR A 460 -8.38 11.85 6.58
C TYR A 460 -8.63 13.18 5.89
N VAL A 461 -7.57 13.93 5.65
CA VAL A 461 -7.59 15.17 4.84
C VAL A 461 -6.54 15.16 3.75
N SER A 462 -5.45 14.38 3.89
CA SER A 462 -4.46 14.20 2.84
C SER A 462 -3.90 12.77 2.87
N ALA A 463 -3.47 12.29 1.72
CA ALA A 463 -2.73 11.06 1.47
C ALA A 463 -1.58 11.41 0.50
N HIS A 464 -0.86 10.41 -0.01
CA HIS A 464 0.19 10.63 -1.01
C HIS A 464 -0.34 11.26 -2.30
N ASP A 465 -1.57 10.90 -2.71
CA ASP A 465 -2.26 11.45 -3.87
C ASP A 465 -2.77 12.87 -3.64
N ASP A 466 -2.96 13.60 -4.73
CA ASP A 466 -3.47 14.96 -4.77
C ASP A 466 -2.58 15.97 -4.01
N LEU A 467 -3.09 17.19 -3.84
CA LEU A 467 -2.40 18.22 -3.05
C LEU A 467 -2.28 17.80 -1.58
N THR A 468 -1.10 18.00 -1.00
CA THR A 468 -0.94 17.92 0.46
C THR A 468 -1.94 18.86 1.15
N LEU A 469 -2.22 18.64 2.43
CA LEU A 469 -3.07 19.57 3.17
C LEU A 469 -2.51 21.00 3.10
N TRP A 470 -1.20 21.17 3.31
CA TRP A 470 -0.55 22.46 3.27
C TRP A 470 -0.68 23.15 1.91
N ASP A 471 -0.38 22.43 0.83
CA ASP A 471 -0.46 23.00 -0.52
C ASP A 471 -1.90 23.41 -0.87
N LYS A 472 -2.89 22.60 -0.51
CA LYS A 472 -4.31 22.93 -0.68
C LYS A 472 -4.70 24.18 0.09
N LEU A 473 -4.26 24.31 1.34
CA LEU A 473 -4.54 25.49 2.15
C LEU A 473 -3.87 26.75 1.57
N CYS A 474 -2.61 26.66 1.15
CA CYS A 474 -1.91 27.75 0.50
C CYS A 474 -2.62 28.23 -0.77
N LEU A 475 -3.08 27.31 -1.62
CA LEU A 475 -3.77 27.62 -2.86
C LEU A 475 -5.17 28.24 -2.66
N THR A 476 -5.87 27.87 -1.58
CA THR A 476 -7.25 28.29 -1.35
C THR A 476 -7.37 29.53 -0.46
N MET A 477 -6.38 29.79 0.40
CA MET A 477 -6.39 30.91 1.35
C MET A 477 -5.56 32.10 0.89
N ARG A 478 -5.05 32.09 -0.33
CA ARG A 478 -4.34 33.21 -0.96
C ARG A 478 -4.97 33.53 -2.31
N ASP A 479 -5.11 34.81 -2.61
CA ASP A 479 -5.74 35.30 -3.86
C ASP A 479 -4.87 34.95 -5.09
N ASP A 480 -3.57 35.07 -4.95
CA ASP A 480 -2.61 34.79 -6.01
C ASP A 480 -1.75 33.53 -5.69
N PRO A 481 -1.95 32.42 -6.40
CA PRO A 481 -1.15 31.21 -6.23
C PRO A 481 0.35 31.40 -6.49
N ALA A 482 0.72 32.37 -7.33
CA ALA A 482 2.14 32.65 -7.60
C ALA A 482 2.85 33.23 -6.38
N HIS A 483 2.10 33.69 -5.38
CA HIS A 483 2.61 34.20 -4.11
C HIS A 483 2.28 33.26 -2.94
N ALA A 484 1.93 31.99 -3.21
CA ALA A 484 1.75 31.00 -2.16
C ALA A 484 3.08 30.74 -1.44
N ASP A 485 3.10 31.00 -0.12
CA ASP A 485 4.29 30.76 0.70
C ASP A 485 4.34 29.29 1.13
N TYR A 486 4.71 28.43 0.19
CA TYR A 486 4.85 26.99 0.46
C TYR A 486 5.90 26.67 1.53
N ASP A 487 6.92 27.52 1.69
CA ASP A 487 8.00 27.33 2.66
C ASP A 487 7.64 27.79 4.09
N ALA A 488 6.47 28.41 4.24
CA ALA A 488 6.00 28.94 5.53
C ALA A 488 6.98 29.95 6.17
N THR A 489 7.53 30.85 5.34
CA THR A 489 8.55 31.83 5.78
C THR A 489 7.94 33.20 6.08
N GLY A 490 6.75 33.50 5.56
CA GLY A 490 6.03 34.76 5.77
C GLY A 490 4.94 34.68 6.85
N ASP A 491 3.93 35.55 6.73
CA ASP A 491 2.77 35.53 7.60
C ASP A 491 1.76 34.46 7.14
N VAL A 492 1.89 33.28 7.75
CA VAL A 492 1.08 32.10 7.46
C VAL A 492 0.29 31.59 8.68
N GLN A 493 0.11 32.43 9.69
CA GLN A 493 -0.54 32.03 10.96
C GLN A 493 -1.98 31.56 10.74
N ASP A 494 -2.71 32.16 9.81
CA ASP A 494 -4.05 31.75 9.42
C ASP A 494 -4.08 30.36 8.75
N ILE A 495 -3.10 30.07 7.89
CA ILE A 495 -2.95 28.75 7.23
C ILE A 495 -2.56 27.69 8.25
N LEU A 496 -1.62 27.99 9.16
CA LEU A 496 -1.25 27.10 10.26
C LEU A 496 -2.44 26.81 11.18
N ALA A 497 -3.26 27.82 11.46
CA ALA A 497 -4.49 27.64 12.23
C ALA A 497 -5.50 26.73 11.49
N ALA A 498 -5.65 26.88 10.18
CA ALA A 498 -6.51 26.01 9.37
C ALA A 498 -6.01 24.55 9.38
N ASN A 499 -4.68 24.34 9.25
CA ASN A 499 -4.07 23.01 9.38
C ASN A 499 -4.36 22.41 10.77
N ALA A 500 -4.14 23.17 11.84
CA ALA A 500 -4.39 22.72 13.21
C ALA A 500 -5.87 22.36 13.46
N ILE A 501 -6.81 23.09 12.84
CA ILE A 501 -8.24 22.78 12.93
C ILE A 501 -8.55 21.50 12.15
N ALA A 502 -7.99 21.30 10.95
CA ALA A 502 -8.16 20.09 10.16
C ALA A 502 -7.69 18.85 10.95
N ALA A 503 -6.50 18.91 11.55
CA ALA A 503 -5.99 17.88 12.45
C ALA A 503 -6.96 17.57 13.60
N GLY A 504 -7.49 18.62 14.24
CA GLY A 504 -8.49 18.49 15.31
C GLY A 504 -9.74 17.75 14.85
N LEU A 505 -10.25 18.07 13.66
CA LEU A 505 -11.41 17.40 13.08
C LEU A 505 -11.14 15.94 12.79
N VAL A 506 -10.02 15.59 12.14
CA VAL A 506 -9.68 14.21 11.82
C VAL A 506 -9.44 13.39 13.08
N LEU A 507 -8.56 13.85 13.98
CA LEU A 507 -8.13 13.09 15.15
C LEU A 507 -9.20 12.95 16.25
N THR A 508 -10.27 13.75 16.20
CA THR A 508 -11.40 13.64 17.14
C THR A 508 -12.67 13.09 16.53
N SER A 509 -12.67 12.74 15.23
CA SER A 509 -13.79 12.09 14.56
C SER A 509 -13.97 10.63 14.95
N ALA A 510 -15.20 10.14 14.83
CA ALA A 510 -15.50 8.71 14.91
C ALA A 510 -14.93 7.98 13.68
N GLY A 511 -14.45 6.76 13.89
CA GLY A 511 -13.72 5.98 12.87
C GLY A 511 -12.21 5.94 13.13
N LEU A 512 -11.43 5.63 12.11
CA LEU A 512 -9.97 5.51 12.19
C LEU A 512 -9.30 6.74 11.55
N PRO A 513 -8.55 7.54 12.30
CA PRO A 513 -7.83 8.68 11.75
C PRO A 513 -6.58 8.22 11.00
N PHE A 514 -6.37 8.89 9.88
CA PHE A 514 -5.24 8.71 8.99
C PHE A 514 -4.64 10.07 8.65
N MET A 515 -3.33 10.13 8.49
CA MET A 515 -2.61 11.34 8.11
C MET A 515 -1.42 11.01 7.21
N LEU A 516 -1.17 11.85 6.21
CA LEU A 516 0.05 11.80 5.41
C LEU A 516 1.26 12.17 6.28
N SER A 517 2.38 11.47 6.09
CA SER A 517 3.66 11.85 6.73
C SER A 517 4.02 13.30 6.41
N GLY A 518 4.32 14.06 7.44
CA GLY A 518 4.67 15.47 7.32
C GLY A 518 3.47 16.44 7.30
N GLU A 519 2.24 15.96 7.32
CA GLU A 519 1.06 16.83 7.50
C GLU A 519 1.18 17.68 8.76
N GLU A 520 1.74 17.11 9.81
CA GLU A 520 1.97 17.72 11.11
C GLU A 520 3.12 18.74 11.15
N PHE A 521 3.88 18.85 10.07
CA PHE A 521 4.87 19.91 9.87
C PHE A 521 4.76 20.57 8.50
N THR A 522 3.53 20.63 7.96
CA THR A 522 3.20 21.35 6.74
C THR A 522 3.95 20.87 5.49
N ARG A 523 4.09 19.54 5.32
CA ARG A 523 4.72 18.95 4.12
C ARG A 523 4.17 19.60 2.86
N THR A 524 5.07 20.05 2.00
CA THR A 524 4.74 20.65 0.71
C THR A 524 5.36 19.86 -0.44
N LYS A 525 4.65 19.80 -1.53
CA LYS A 525 5.12 19.39 -2.85
C LYS A 525 5.04 20.57 -3.82
N TYR A 526 5.07 21.79 -3.26
CA TYR A 526 5.04 23.07 -3.99
C TYR A 526 3.87 23.17 -4.98
N GLY A 527 2.71 22.64 -4.58
CA GLY A 527 1.50 22.64 -5.40
C GLY A 527 1.47 21.55 -6.50
N CYS A 528 2.42 20.62 -6.49
CA CYS A 528 2.37 19.43 -7.35
C CYS A 528 1.36 18.45 -6.78
N ASP A 529 0.31 18.17 -7.51
CA ASP A 529 -0.78 17.26 -7.12
C ASP A 529 -0.48 15.79 -7.43
N ASN A 530 0.40 15.54 -8.41
CA ASN A 530 0.82 14.20 -8.77
C ASN A 530 2.36 14.13 -8.89
N SER A 531 3.02 13.59 -7.87
CA SER A 531 4.48 13.58 -7.75
C SER A 531 5.09 12.17 -7.79
N PHE A 532 4.35 11.17 -8.31
CA PHE A 532 4.72 9.75 -8.27
C PHE A 532 6.07 9.45 -8.98
N ASP A 533 6.41 10.20 -10.03
CA ASP A 533 7.60 10.06 -10.88
C ASP A 533 8.54 11.28 -10.80
N ARG A 534 8.33 12.15 -9.79
CA ARG A 534 9.16 13.35 -9.60
C ARG A 534 10.43 13.01 -8.82
N SER A 535 11.26 14.01 -8.58
CA SER A 535 12.51 13.79 -7.84
C SER A 535 12.24 13.35 -6.39
N ALA A 536 13.16 12.56 -5.84
CA ALA A 536 13.12 12.20 -4.42
C ALA A 536 13.15 13.45 -3.51
N GLU A 537 13.83 14.53 -3.94
CA GLU A 537 13.90 15.80 -3.21
C GLU A 537 12.52 16.47 -3.04
N LEU A 538 11.64 16.39 -4.04
CA LEU A 538 10.28 16.90 -3.93
C LEU A 538 9.44 16.08 -2.94
N ASN A 539 9.76 14.80 -2.79
CA ASN A 539 8.94 13.83 -2.07
C ASN A 539 9.43 13.53 -0.65
N TRP A 540 10.70 13.69 -0.34
CA TRP A 540 11.23 13.35 0.99
C TRP A 540 10.65 14.20 2.13
N LEU A 541 10.74 13.68 3.34
CA LEU A 541 10.38 14.41 4.55
C LEU A 541 11.49 15.40 4.91
N ASP A 542 11.20 16.70 4.81
CA ASP A 542 12.12 17.78 5.24
C ASP A 542 12.18 17.84 6.77
N TRP A 543 13.18 17.17 7.34
CA TRP A 543 13.37 17.13 8.79
C TRP A 543 13.80 18.48 9.38
N GLY A 544 14.42 19.35 8.58
CA GLY A 544 14.71 20.72 8.94
C GLY A 544 13.43 21.54 9.13
N ARG A 545 12.46 21.37 8.23
CA ARG A 545 11.13 21.97 8.33
C ARG A 545 10.36 21.45 9.56
N ALA A 546 10.43 20.14 9.81
CA ALA A 546 9.84 19.54 11.00
C ALA A 546 10.39 20.19 12.29
N SER A 547 11.70 20.41 12.38
CA SER A 547 12.32 21.08 13.51
C SER A 547 11.82 22.52 13.69
N ARG A 548 11.68 23.30 12.62
CA ARG A 548 11.18 24.68 12.65
C ARG A 548 9.72 24.77 13.09
N LEU A 549 8.89 23.79 12.72
CA LEU A 549 7.44 23.78 12.96
C LEU A 549 7.05 22.88 14.16
N SER A 550 7.95 22.73 15.11
CA SER A 550 7.79 21.88 16.29
C SER A 550 6.52 22.17 17.11
N SER A 551 6.02 23.41 17.11
CA SER A 551 4.79 23.78 17.82
C SER A 551 3.54 23.13 17.21
N LEU A 552 3.47 23.02 15.86
CA LEU A 552 2.37 22.32 15.19
C LEU A 552 2.46 20.81 15.45
N ILE A 553 3.67 20.23 15.44
CA ILE A 553 3.89 18.82 15.78
C ILE A 553 3.40 18.54 17.22
N GLU A 554 3.68 19.43 18.19
CA GLU A 554 3.20 19.26 19.56
C GLU A 554 1.66 19.33 19.66
N TRP A 555 1.01 20.08 18.79
CA TRP A 555 -0.44 20.08 18.67
C TRP A 555 -0.97 18.71 18.21
N TYR A 556 -0.44 18.16 17.10
CA TYR A 556 -0.79 16.80 16.62
C TYR A 556 -0.52 15.75 17.70
N ARG A 557 0.65 15.78 18.33
CA ARG A 557 1.01 14.87 19.42
C ARG A 557 0.01 14.93 20.58
N THR A 558 -0.42 16.12 20.95
CA THR A 558 -1.43 16.32 21.99
C THR A 558 -2.78 15.72 21.60
N LEU A 559 -3.23 15.95 20.36
CA LEU A 559 -4.47 15.37 19.85
C LEU A 559 -4.42 13.84 19.81
N ILE A 560 -3.31 13.26 19.37
CA ILE A 560 -3.07 11.81 19.36
C ILE A 560 -3.13 11.25 20.79
N ALA A 561 -2.48 11.90 21.74
CA ALA A 561 -2.50 11.49 23.15
C ALA A 561 -3.93 11.58 23.73
N VAL A 562 -4.67 12.64 23.43
CA VAL A 562 -6.08 12.81 23.84
C VAL A 562 -6.95 11.71 23.24
N ARG A 563 -6.79 11.40 21.96
CA ARG A 563 -7.54 10.31 21.31
C ARG A 563 -7.28 8.96 21.97
N LYS A 564 -6.02 8.62 22.21
CA LYS A 564 -5.62 7.36 22.86
C LYS A 564 -6.17 7.24 24.29
N ALA A 565 -6.22 8.36 25.01
CA ALA A 565 -6.78 8.41 26.37
C ALA A 565 -8.32 8.36 26.40
N HIS A 566 -8.98 8.61 25.26
CA HIS A 566 -10.44 8.73 25.17
C HIS A 566 -11.02 7.86 24.04
N PRO A 567 -11.15 6.53 24.26
CA PRO A 567 -11.69 5.59 23.27
C PRO A 567 -13.08 5.98 22.73
N ASP A 568 -13.84 6.81 23.47
CA ASP A 568 -15.16 7.30 23.05
C ASP A 568 -15.12 8.09 21.72
N PHE A 569 -13.95 8.64 21.33
CA PHE A 569 -13.81 9.27 20.02
C PHE A 569 -13.96 8.25 18.87
N TYR A 570 -13.46 7.03 19.06
CA TYR A 570 -13.56 6.00 18.03
C TYR A 570 -15.01 5.69 17.65
N ASP A 571 -15.92 5.60 18.61
CA ASP A 571 -17.33 5.27 18.37
C ASP A 571 -18.27 6.48 18.37
N GLY A 572 -17.73 7.69 18.52
CA GLY A 572 -18.51 8.95 18.46
C GLY A 572 -19.49 9.15 19.62
N ARG A 573 -19.38 8.38 20.71
CA ARG A 573 -20.31 8.52 21.86
C ARG A 573 -20.24 9.89 22.53
N ARG A 574 -19.15 10.62 22.37
CA ARG A 574 -18.99 12.00 22.90
C ARG A 574 -19.60 13.11 22.04
N ILE A 575 -20.09 12.78 20.84
CA ILE A 575 -20.56 13.76 19.86
C ILE A 575 -22.09 13.98 19.93
N ALA A 576 -22.80 13.35 20.85
CA ALA A 576 -24.22 13.63 21.10
C ALA A 576 -24.39 15.02 21.77
N LEU A 577 -24.10 16.09 20.99
CA LEU A 577 -24.09 17.48 21.47
C LEU A 577 -25.45 18.18 21.39
N ASP A 578 -26.48 17.55 20.81
CA ASP A 578 -27.76 18.17 20.51
C ASP A 578 -28.96 17.54 21.21
N SER A 579 -28.78 16.97 22.39
CA SER A 579 -29.97 16.71 23.22
C SER A 579 -30.25 17.93 24.11
N PRO A 580 -31.50 18.44 24.16
CA PRO A 580 -31.85 19.62 24.96
C PRO A 580 -31.78 19.39 26.48
N GLU A 581 -31.41 18.21 26.94
CA GLU A 581 -31.40 17.84 28.37
C GLU A 581 -29.99 17.91 28.95
N GLY A 582 -29.70 19.08 29.49
CA GLY A 582 -28.44 19.58 29.96
C GLY A 582 -27.87 19.03 31.25
N SER A 583 -26.98 18.01 31.21
CA SER A 583 -26.00 17.82 32.30
C SER A 583 -24.61 17.39 31.82
N SER A 584 -24.49 16.88 30.61
CA SER A 584 -23.20 16.54 29.98
C SER A 584 -22.51 17.70 29.24
N GLN A 585 -23.24 18.75 28.91
CA GLN A 585 -22.75 19.90 28.13
C GLN A 585 -21.58 20.67 28.77
N ARG A 586 -21.46 20.70 30.09
CA ARG A 586 -20.38 21.47 30.76
C ARG A 586 -18.99 20.82 30.61
N ARG A 587 -18.91 19.50 30.57
CA ARG A 587 -17.62 18.80 30.43
C ARG A 587 -17.09 18.82 28.99
N LEU A 588 -17.96 18.68 28.01
CA LEU A 588 -17.61 18.74 26.60
C LEU A 588 -17.25 20.16 26.14
N ALA A 589 -17.97 21.17 26.61
CA ALA A 589 -17.65 22.57 26.33
C ALA A 589 -16.25 22.95 26.81
N THR A 590 -15.74 22.33 27.87
CA THR A 590 -14.39 22.57 28.38
C THR A 590 -13.34 21.89 27.49
N THR A 591 -13.57 20.65 27.06
CA THR A 591 -12.65 19.92 26.17
C THR A 591 -12.61 20.55 24.77
N TRP A 592 -13.76 20.94 24.21
CA TRP A 592 -13.85 21.64 22.92
C TRP A 592 -13.30 23.08 22.96
N ARG A 593 -13.35 23.76 24.10
CA ARG A 593 -12.67 25.05 24.25
C ARG A 593 -11.15 24.92 24.17
N CYS A 594 -10.57 23.83 24.67
CA CYS A 594 -9.15 23.55 24.50
C CYS A 594 -8.78 23.25 23.04
N VAL A 595 -9.66 22.58 22.29
CA VAL A 595 -9.43 22.27 20.86
C VAL A 595 -9.71 23.46 19.95
N ARG A 596 -10.64 24.38 20.34
CA ARG A 596 -10.99 25.57 19.53
C ARG A 596 -10.01 26.73 19.65
N THR A 597 -9.09 26.70 20.57
CA THR A 597 -8.07 27.74 20.71
C THR A 597 -6.73 27.09 20.41
N PRO A 598 -6.28 27.06 19.14
CA PRO A 598 -4.91 26.66 18.85
C PRO A 598 -3.96 27.53 19.67
N PRO A 599 -2.86 26.99 20.19
CA PRO A 599 -1.86 27.80 20.87
C PRO A 599 -1.43 28.92 19.92
N ARG A 600 -1.24 30.14 20.44
CA ARG A 600 -0.54 31.17 19.67
C ARG A 600 0.83 30.58 19.35
N MET A 601 1.04 30.30 18.09
CA MET A 601 2.32 29.78 17.62
C MET A 601 3.33 30.93 17.72
N ALA A 602 4.35 30.72 18.52
CA ALA A 602 5.44 31.68 18.73
C ALA A 602 6.39 31.67 17.53
#